data_3b5375d838650dc8dcaa8efa8fcd2ab6
#
_entry.id   3b5375d838650dc8dcaa8efa8fcd2ab6
#
_cell.length_a   1.000
_cell.length_b   1.000
_cell.length_c   1.000
_cell.angle_alpha   90.00
_cell.angle_beta   90.00
_cell.angle_gamma   90.00
#
_symmetry.space_group_name_H-M   'P 1'
#
loop_
_entity.id
_entity.type
_entity.pdbx_description
1 polymer ?
#
loop_
_entity_poly.entity_id
_entity_poly.type
_entity_poly.pdbx_seq_one_letter_code
_entity_poly.pdbx_strand_id
1 'polypeptide(L)'
;ISEGQYKIGLNGPVSSDRDFVLRWTANNKDVETSLFKETAQGVDHLLLTITPPFEVNTTQTPPREIIFVQDISGSMSGEPLRQSKLGLEMALQRLKPTDKFNLVFFDDNYFSYAVDPVSATAAEKAKAIKLVRSMQSRGGTQMYPAISYALSNFSYKTKAMKQLIFLTDGAVSGENSLFSLISN
;
A
#
# COMPACT_ATOMS: atom_id res chain seq x y z
N ILE A 1 -12.51 -13.31 -36.68
CA ILE A 1 -12.20 -12.92 -35.27
C ILE A 1 -12.07 -14.24 -34.55
N SER A 2 -10.89 -14.56 -34.04
CA SER A 2 -10.68 -15.74 -33.21
C SER A 2 -11.32 -15.50 -31.83
N GLU A 3 -11.70 -16.58 -31.13
CA GLU A 3 -12.30 -16.52 -29.80
C GLU A 3 -11.42 -15.67 -28.88
N GLY A 4 -11.98 -14.67 -28.20
CA GLY A 4 -11.27 -13.78 -27.29
C GLY A 4 -10.70 -12.49 -27.91
N GLN A 5 -10.90 -12.22 -29.21
CA GLN A 5 -10.48 -10.97 -29.84
C GLN A 5 -11.67 -10.06 -30.14
N TYR A 6 -11.58 -8.80 -29.72
CA TYR A 6 -12.55 -7.76 -30.00
C TYR A 6 -11.93 -6.74 -30.95
N LYS A 7 -12.61 -6.46 -32.08
CA LYS A 7 -12.26 -5.34 -32.97
C LYS A 7 -13.22 -4.19 -32.70
N ILE A 8 -12.69 -3.10 -32.19
CA ILE A 8 -13.46 -1.88 -31.91
C ILE A 8 -13.17 -0.90 -33.04
N GLY A 9 -14.22 -0.38 -33.65
CA GLY A 9 -14.13 0.61 -34.73
C GLY A 9 -15.13 1.73 -34.51
N LEU A 10 -14.79 2.92 -34.98
CA LEU A 10 -15.68 4.07 -34.98
C LEU A 10 -16.51 4.08 -36.28
N ASN A 11 -17.81 4.31 -36.14
CA ASN A 11 -18.70 4.42 -37.31
C ASN A 11 -18.67 5.86 -37.85
N GLY A 12 -18.02 6.06 -39.00
CA GLY A 12 -17.96 7.34 -39.71
C GLY A 12 -16.65 8.13 -39.50
N PRO A 13 -16.52 9.28 -40.15
CA PRO A 13 -15.34 10.13 -40.03
C PRO A 13 -15.28 10.73 -38.62
N VAL A 14 -14.11 10.61 -38.01
CA VAL A 14 -13.83 11.16 -36.65
C VAL A 14 -12.95 12.37 -36.84
N SER A 15 -13.31 13.46 -36.20
CA SER A 15 -12.48 14.66 -36.14
C SER A 15 -11.26 14.40 -35.23
N SER A 16 -10.07 14.84 -35.68
CA SER A 16 -8.82 14.70 -34.92
C SER A 16 -8.64 15.81 -33.86
N ASP A 17 -9.68 16.59 -33.61
CA ASP A 17 -9.67 17.73 -32.66
C ASP A 17 -10.04 17.37 -31.23
N ARG A 18 -10.24 16.09 -30.95
CA ARG A 18 -10.61 15.59 -29.61
C ARG A 18 -10.04 14.22 -29.31
N ASP A 19 -9.87 13.93 -28.02
CA ASP A 19 -9.38 12.66 -27.56
C ASP A 19 -10.37 11.52 -27.78
N PHE A 20 -9.86 10.35 -28.12
CA PHE A 20 -10.60 9.10 -28.13
C PHE A 20 -10.40 8.37 -26.80
N VAL A 21 -11.49 8.14 -26.07
CA VAL A 21 -11.46 7.44 -24.78
C VAL A 21 -12.18 6.10 -24.92
N LEU A 22 -11.43 5.02 -24.80
CA LEU A 22 -11.95 3.66 -24.71
C LEU A 22 -11.93 3.20 -23.25
N ARG A 23 -13.09 2.80 -22.74
CA ARG A 23 -13.20 2.18 -21.41
C ARG A 23 -13.67 0.74 -21.57
N TRP A 24 -12.99 -0.17 -20.93
CA TRP A 24 -13.40 -1.56 -20.84
C TRP A 24 -13.22 -2.07 -19.42
N THR A 25 -13.97 -3.10 -19.05
CA THR A 25 -13.87 -3.77 -17.77
C THR A 25 -13.63 -5.25 -18.02
N ALA A 26 -12.54 -5.78 -17.46
CA ALA A 26 -12.32 -7.21 -17.46
C ALA A 26 -13.29 -7.82 -16.43
N ASN A 27 -14.05 -8.84 -16.84
CA ASN A 27 -14.99 -9.56 -15.97
C ASN A 27 -14.57 -11.03 -15.89
N ASN A 28 -13.36 -11.27 -15.43
CA ASN A 28 -12.77 -12.59 -15.25
C ASN A 28 -12.98 -13.09 -13.81
N LYS A 29 -13.22 -14.40 -13.69
CA LYS A 29 -13.41 -15.08 -12.38
C LYS A 29 -12.08 -15.52 -11.78
N ASP A 30 -11.08 -15.76 -12.63
CA ASP A 30 -9.76 -16.25 -12.26
C ASP A 30 -8.67 -15.25 -12.65
N VAL A 31 -7.46 -15.47 -12.16
CA VAL A 31 -6.29 -14.71 -12.60
C VAL A 31 -5.98 -15.05 -14.05
N GLU A 32 -6.03 -14.07 -14.92
CA GLU A 32 -5.65 -14.21 -16.33
C GLU A 32 -4.25 -13.65 -16.55
N THR A 33 -3.46 -14.38 -17.33
CA THR A 33 -2.11 -13.96 -17.72
C THR A 33 -2.00 -13.93 -19.24
N SER A 34 -1.41 -12.88 -19.78
CA SER A 34 -1.11 -12.76 -21.20
C SER A 34 0.34 -12.34 -21.40
N LEU A 35 1.02 -13.00 -22.32
CA LEU A 35 2.39 -12.67 -22.68
C LEU A 35 2.40 -12.20 -24.14
N PHE A 36 2.87 -10.98 -24.34
CA PHE A 36 3.08 -10.41 -25.68
C PHE A 36 4.58 -10.32 -25.95
N LYS A 37 4.96 -10.63 -27.19
CA LYS A 37 6.35 -10.52 -27.65
C LYS A 37 6.39 -9.62 -28.88
N GLU A 38 7.32 -8.69 -28.90
CA GLU A 38 7.69 -7.87 -30.05
C GLU A 38 9.19 -7.92 -30.24
N THR A 39 9.64 -8.07 -31.49
CA THR A 39 11.07 -7.99 -31.84
C THR A 39 11.30 -6.67 -32.54
N ALA A 40 12.00 -5.75 -31.87
CA ALA A 40 12.37 -4.43 -32.43
C ALA A 40 13.89 -4.29 -32.46
N GLN A 41 14.44 -3.91 -33.62
CA GLN A 41 15.87 -3.73 -33.82
C GLN A 41 16.73 -4.95 -33.42
N GLY A 42 16.20 -6.16 -33.61
CA GLY A 42 16.90 -7.42 -33.26
C GLY A 42 16.87 -7.78 -31.76
N VAL A 43 16.15 -7.00 -30.94
CA VAL A 43 15.94 -7.28 -29.52
C VAL A 43 14.49 -7.70 -29.27
N ASP A 44 14.31 -8.78 -28.52
CA ASP A 44 12.99 -9.26 -28.09
C ASP A 44 12.52 -8.48 -26.85
N HIS A 45 11.35 -7.86 -27.00
CA HIS A 45 10.64 -7.20 -25.90
C HIS A 45 9.47 -8.08 -25.49
N LEU A 46 9.32 -8.31 -24.18
CA LEU A 46 8.25 -9.12 -23.60
C LEU A 46 7.39 -8.25 -22.69
N LEU A 47 6.07 -8.31 -22.86
CA LEU A 47 5.09 -7.71 -21.96
C LEU A 47 4.25 -8.81 -21.32
N LEU A 48 4.41 -9.00 -20.02
CA LEU A 48 3.55 -9.86 -19.21
C LEU A 48 2.44 -9.01 -18.59
N THR A 49 1.19 -9.33 -18.91
CA THR A 49 0.02 -8.73 -18.28
C THR A 49 -0.62 -9.76 -17.34
N ILE A 50 -0.86 -9.35 -16.10
CA ILE A 50 -1.56 -10.16 -15.10
C ILE A 50 -2.82 -9.40 -14.69
N THR A 51 -3.99 -9.97 -14.98
CA THR A 51 -5.29 -9.39 -14.64
C THR A 51 -5.88 -10.16 -13.47
N PRO A 52 -6.05 -9.54 -12.29
CA PRO A 52 -6.69 -10.19 -11.15
C PRO A 52 -8.18 -10.44 -11.43
N PRO A 53 -8.83 -11.37 -10.71
CA PRO A 53 -10.26 -11.59 -10.84
C PRO A 53 -11.04 -10.34 -10.43
N PHE A 54 -12.16 -10.09 -11.12
CA PHE A 54 -13.04 -8.94 -10.85
C PHE A 54 -13.67 -9.04 -9.45
N GLU A 55 -14.07 -10.24 -9.05
CA GLU A 55 -14.61 -10.51 -7.72
C GLU A 55 -13.62 -11.35 -6.90
N VAL A 56 -13.13 -10.77 -5.82
CA VAL A 56 -12.35 -11.52 -4.84
C VAL A 56 -13.29 -12.06 -3.78
N ASN A 57 -13.28 -13.38 -3.58
CA ASN A 57 -14.02 -14.00 -2.49
C ASN A 57 -13.43 -13.59 -1.14
N THR A 58 -14.00 -12.54 -0.53
CA THR A 58 -13.48 -11.95 0.72
C THR A 58 -13.79 -12.78 1.96
N THR A 59 -14.54 -13.87 1.83
CA THR A 59 -14.92 -14.73 2.98
C THR A 59 -13.74 -15.50 3.56
N GLN A 60 -12.65 -15.65 2.81
CA GLN A 60 -11.44 -16.39 3.22
C GLN A 60 -10.21 -15.50 3.40
N THR A 61 -10.38 -14.18 3.58
CA THR A 61 -9.22 -13.32 3.83
C THR A 61 -8.60 -13.69 5.19
N PRO A 62 -7.35 -14.16 5.24
CA PRO A 62 -6.71 -14.52 6.50
C PRO A 62 -6.61 -13.29 7.43
N PRO A 63 -6.58 -13.49 8.75
CA PRO A 63 -6.26 -12.42 9.68
C PRO A 63 -4.95 -11.76 9.32
N ARG A 64 -4.86 -10.44 9.51
CA ARG A 64 -3.66 -9.66 9.21
C ARG A 64 -3.09 -9.09 10.50
N GLU A 65 -1.78 -8.95 10.49
CA GLU A 65 -1.05 -8.19 11.48
C GLU A 65 -0.36 -7.03 10.75
N ILE A 66 -0.82 -5.81 11.01
CA ILE A 66 -0.47 -4.63 10.22
C ILE A 66 0.26 -3.63 11.11
N ILE A 67 1.47 -3.25 10.72
CA ILE A 67 2.21 -2.18 11.39
C ILE A 67 2.28 -0.99 10.45
N PHE A 68 1.72 0.13 10.89
CA PHE A 68 1.82 1.40 10.18
C PHE A 68 3.02 2.17 10.73
N VAL A 69 3.93 2.56 9.86
CA VAL A 69 5.09 3.40 10.18
C VAL A 69 4.84 4.78 9.58
N GLN A 70 4.60 5.76 10.44
CA GLN A 70 4.20 7.11 10.07
C GLN A 70 5.35 8.09 10.33
N ASP A 71 5.78 8.74 9.26
CA ASP A 71 6.68 9.87 9.31
C ASP A 71 5.98 11.10 9.91
N ILE A 72 6.61 11.68 10.94
CA ILE A 72 6.21 12.95 11.55
C ILE A 72 7.36 13.97 11.55
N SER A 73 8.36 13.79 10.69
CA SER A 73 9.50 14.69 10.55
C SER A 73 9.08 16.09 10.08
N GLY A 74 10.00 17.03 10.14
CA GLY A 74 9.76 18.44 9.79
C GLY A 74 9.28 18.63 8.35
N SER A 75 9.72 17.82 7.39
CA SER A 75 9.30 17.85 5.98
C SER A 75 7.81 17.54 5.81
N MET A 76 7.26 16.70 6.69
CA MET A 76 5.84 16.36 6.71
C MET A 76 4.92 17.54 7.12
N SER A 77 5.48 18.70 7.46
CA SER A 77 4.70 19.85 7.96
C SER A 77 3.61 20.29 6.98
N GLY A 78 2.44 20.63 7.51
CA GLY A 78 1.31 21.12 6.73
C GLY A 78 0.50 20.05 6.03
N GLU A 79 0.34 20.17 4.72
CA GLU A 79 -0.53 19.30 3.90
C GLU A 79 -0.07 17.83 3.86
N PRO A 80 1.23 17.49 3.73
CA PRO A 80 1.67 16.09 3.75
C PRO A 80 1.21 15.35 5.01
N LEU A 81 1.43 15.90 6.21
CA LEU A 81 1.00 15.28 7.45
C LEU A 81 -0.52 15.20 7.57
N ARG A 82 -1.24 16.24 7.11
CA ARG A 82 -2.71 16.24 7.10
C ARG A 82 -3.27 15.10 6.25
N GLN A 83 -2.74 14.92 5.03
CA GLN A 83 -3.14 13.85 4.11
C GLN A 83 -2.79 12.46 4.67
N SER A 84 -1.59 12.31 5.20
CA SER A 84 -1.13 11.07 5.79
C SER A 84 -1.99 10.65 6.99
N LYS A 85 -2.33 11.58 7.89
CA LYS A 85 -3.26 11.32 9.00
C LYS A 85 -4.63 10.85 8.51
N LEU A 86 -5.21 11.50 7.51
CA LEU A 86 -6.49 11.08 6.93
C LEU A 86 -6.41 9.68 6.33
N GLY A 87 -5.35 9.38 5.59
CA GLY A 87 -5.12 8.05 5.04
C GLY A 87 -5.01 6.98 6.13
N LEU A 88 -4.26 7.27 7.19
CA LEU A 88 -4.08 6.36 8.32
C LEU A 88 -5.39 6.16 9.10
N GLU A 89 -6.18 7.21 9.33
CA GLU A 89 -7.51 7.09 9.94
C GLU A 89 -8.43 6.19 9.12
N MET A 90 -8.47 6.38 7.81
CA MET A 90 -9.27 5.54 6.90
C MET A 90 -8.79 4.09 6.92
N ALA A 91 -7.49 3.85 6.95
CA ALA A 91 -6.92 2.53 7.04
C ALA A 91 -7.31 1.83 8.36
N LEU A 92 -7.17 2.53 9.49
CA LEU A 92 -7.57 2.02 10.80
C LEU A 92 -9.06 1.68 10.87
N GLN A 93 -9.93 2.52 10.31
CA GLN A 93 -11.37 2.28 10.28
C GLN A 93 -11.73 1.00 9.51
N ARG A 94 -10.99 0.68 8.43
CA ARG A 94 -11.21 -0.49 7.58
C ARG A 94 -10.66 -1.81 8.14
N LEU A 95 -9.90 -1.77 9.24
CA LEU A 95 -9.43 -2.99 9.89
C LEU A 95 -10.59 -3.83 10.38
N LYS A 96 -10.52 -5.14 10.13
CA LYS A 96 -11.49 -6.12 10.62
C LYS A 96 -11.20 -6.43 12.10
N PRO A 97 -12.20 -6.84 12.90
CA PRO A 97 -11.96 -7.25 14.29
C PRO A 97 -10.97 -8.41 14.44
N THR A 98 -10.78 -9.19 13.38
CA THR A 98 -9.81 -10.30 13.31
C THR A 98 -8.38 -9.84 13.04
N ASP A 99 -8.20 -8.59 12.60
CA ASP A 99 -6.89 -8.02 12.35
C ASP A 99 -6.24 -7.55 13.66
N LYS A 100 -4.90 -7.52 13.66
CA LYS A 100 -4.11 -6.84 14.68
C LYS A 100 -3.36 -5.69 14.05
N PHE A 101 -3.09 -4.65 14.83
CA PHE A 101 -2.33 -3.51 14.33
C PHE A 101 -1.42 -2.90 15.40
N ASN A 102 -0.40 -2.20 14.95
CA ASN A 102 0.38 -1.25 15.74
C ASN A 102 0.68 -0.01 14.91
N LEU A 103 1.01 1.10 15.59
CA LEU A 103 1.47 2.33 14.96
C LEU A 103 2.87 2.63 15.48
N VAL A 104 3.76 2.97 14.57
CA VAL A 104 5.11 3.47 14.89
C VAL A 104 5.24 4.84 14.25
N PHE A 105 5.52 5.85 15.05
CA PHE A 105 5.77 7.21 14.59
C PHE A 105 7.25 7.49 14.70
N PHE A 106 7.81 8.25 13.75
CA PHE A 106 9.22 8.62 13.83
C PHE A 106 9.49 10.04 13.37
N ASP A 107 10.50 10.63 14.01
CA ASP A 107 11.17 11.89 13.71
C ASP A 107 12.69 11.70 13.90
N ASP A 108 13.35 12.39 14.81
CA ASP A 108 14.72 12.11 15.29
C ASP A 108 14.79 10.81 16.12
N ASN A 109 13.66 10.37 16.64
CA ASN A 109 13.47 9.14 17.38
C ASN A 109 12.22 8.41 16.87
N TYR A 110 11.91 7.27 17.47
CA TYR A 110 10.65 6.60 17.22
C TYR A 110 9.91 6.27 18.51
N PHE A 111 8.61 6.13 18.43
CA PHE A 111 7.77 5.59 19.49
C PHE A 111 6.62 4.79 18.89
N SER A 112 6.12 3.81 19.64
CA SER A 112 5.01 2.96 19.22
C SER A 112 3.75 3.24 20.03
N TYR A 113 2.60 2.98 19.42
CA TYR A 113 1.30 3.05 20.08
C TYR A 113 1.17 2.01 21.19
N ALA A 114 1.66 0.79 20.95
CA ALA A 114 1.67 -0.31 21.90
C ALA A 114 2.99 -1.09 21.82
N VAL A 115 3.32 -1.83 22.85
CA VAL A 115 4.51 -2.70 22.88
C VAL A 115 4.37 -3.82 21.85
N ASP A 116 3.18 -4.46 21.81
CA ASP A 116 2.83 -5.52 20.88
C ASP A 116 1.61 -5.11 20.04
N PRO A 117 1.43 -5.67 18.82
CA PRO A 117 0.24 -5.41 18.00
C PRO A 117 -1.06 -5.78 18.73
N VAL A 118 -1.97 -4.83 18.81
CA VAL A 118 -3.28 -4.97 19.49
C VAL A 118 -4.38 -5.40 18.53
N SER A 119 -5.42 -6.07 19.02
CA SER A 119 -6.60 -6.42 18.24
C SER A 119 -7.36 -5.18 17.78
N ALA A 120 -7.82 -5.17 16.52
CA ALA A 120 -8.50 -4.03 15.92
C ALA A 120 -9.96 -3.87 16.40
N THR A 121 -10.14 -3.84 17.73
CA THR A 121 -11.46 -3.56 18.34
C THR A 121 -11.87 -2.11 18.09
N ALA A 122 -13.17 -1.82 18.18
CA ALA A 122 -13.68 -0.46 18.03
C ALA A 122 -13.03 0.51 19.02
N ALA A 123 -12.82 0.07 20.27
CA ALA A 123 -12.19 0.88 21.31
C ALA A 123 -10.71 1.18 21.00
N GLU A 124 -9.93 0.18 20.59
CA GLU A 124 -8.52 0.36 20.24
C GLU A 124 -8.35 1.22 18.98
N LYS A 125 -9.17 1.02 17.96
CA LYS A 125 -9.18 1.89 16.77
C LYS A 125 -9.49 3.36 17.13
N ALA A 126 -10.47 3.60 18.01
CA ALA A 126 -10.81 4.95 18.44
C ALA A 126 -9.64 5.63 19.21
N LYS A 127 -8.96 4.91 20.10
CA LYS A 127 -7.76 5.41 20.80
C LYS A 127 -6.62 5.73 19.83
N ALA A 128 -6.35 4.82 18.90
CA ALA A 128 -5.32 5.01 17.89
C ALA A 128 -5.60 6.22 16.99
N ILE A 129 -6.84 6.39 16.52
CA ILE A 129 -7.26 7.54 15.72
C ILE A 129 -7.08 8.85 16.51
N LYS A 130 -7.44 8.86 17.79
CA LYS A 130 -7.22 10.04 18.65
C LYS A 130 -5.73 10.39 18.73
N LEU A 131 -4.86 9.38 18.87
CA LEU A 131 -3.41 9.59 18.86
C LEU A 131 -2.94 10.14 17.52
N VAL A 132 -3.35 9.53 16.39
CA VAL A 132 -3.00 9.99 15.03
C VAL A 132 -3.36 11.47 14.84
N ARG A 133 -4.56 11.88 15.26
CA ARG A 133 -5.01 13.28 15.17
C ARG A 133 -4.15 14.25 15.96
N SER A 134 -3.64 13.83 17.11
CA SER A 134 -2.80 14.67 17.97
C SER A 134 -1.37 14.84 17.46
N MET A 135 -0.90 14.02 16.51
CA MET A 135 0.46 14.11 16.00
C MET A 135 0.74 15.44 15.31
N GLN A 136 1.94 15.95 15.53
CA GLN A 136 2.47 17.17 14.90
C GLN A 136 3.82 16.85 14.30
N SER A 137 4.14 17.52 13.18
CA SER A 137 5.47 17.39 12.58
C SER A 137 6.53 18.08 13.42
N ARG A 138 7.71 17.40 13.54
CA ARG A 138 8.85 17.92 14.29
C ARG A 138 10.13 17.16 13.93
N GLY A 139 11.28 17.74 14.25
CA GLY A 139 12.57 17.07 14.21
C GLY A 139 13.06 16.65 12.82
N GLY A 140 14.02 15.77 12.81
CA GLY A 140 14.62 15.14 11.62
C GLY A 140 13.91 13.85 11.21
N THR A 141 14.63 12.96 10.46
CA THR A 141 14.05 11.78 9.81
C THR A 141 14.91 10.55 10.08
N GLN A 142 14.83 9.96 11.27
CA GLN A 142 15.53 8.72 11.64
C GLN A 142 14.68 7.49 11.32
N MET A 143 14.63 7.12 10.04
CA MET A 143 13.76 6.08 9.51
C MET A 143 14.22 4.66 9.87
N TYR A 144 15.51 4.37 9.78
CA TYR A 144 16.06 3.02 9.98
C TYR A 144 15.68 2.39 11.32
N PRO A 145 15.86 3.07 12.48
CA PRO A 145 15.45 2.50 13.75
C PRO A 145 13.96 2.21 13.85
N ALA A 146 13.12 3.07 13.26
CA ALA A 146 11.66 2.90 13.26
C ALA A 146 11.23 1.65 12.46
N ILE A 147 11.79 1.45 11.26
CA ILE A 147 11.49 0.28 10.43
C ILE A 147 12.05 -0.98 11.06
N SER A 148 13.28 -0.95 11.59
CA SER A 148 13.88 -2.09 12.29
C SER A 148 13.01 -2.53 13.49
N TYR A 149 12.54 -1.57 14.30
CA TYR A 149 11.61 -1.85 15.37
C TYR A 149 10.28 -2.42 14.85
N ALA A 150 9.70 -1.82 13.82
CA ALA A 150 8.44 -2.29 13.25
C ALA A 150 8.55 -3.74 12.75
N LEU A 151 9.63 -4.09 12.04
CA LEU A 151 9.85 -5.46 11.56
C LEU A 151 10.01 -6.45 12.72
N SER A 152 10.74 -6.07 13.78
CA SER A 152 10.91 -6.92 14.97
C SER A 152 9.64 -7.06 15.81
N ASN A 153 8.69 -6.13 15.66
CA ASN A 153 7.45 -6.09 16.42
C ASN A 153 6.36 -7.06 15.89
N PHE A 154 6.56 -7.68 14.73
CA PHE A 154 5.65 -8.70 14.23
C PHE A 154 5.69 -9.98 15.08
N SER A 155 4.50 -10.54 15.33
CA SER A 155 4.41 -11.83 16.02
C SER A 155 4.70 -12.98 15.07
N TYR A 156 5.84 -13.64 15.24
CA TYR A 156 6.18 -14.85 14.48
C TYR A 156 5.42 -16.11 14.93
N LYS A 157 4.63 -16.02 16.00
CA LYS A 157 3.84 -17.12 16.55
C LYS A 157 2.49 -17.31 15.82
N THR A 158 2.09 -16.37 14.96
CA THR A 158 0.81 -16.42 14.27
C THR A 158 0.99 -16.63 12.77
N LYS A 159 0.02 -17.32 12.14
CA LYS A 159 -0.07 -17.46 10.68
C LYS A 159 -0.73 -16.26 9.99
N ALA A 160 -0.94 -15.16 10.72
CA ALA A 160 -1.51 -13.94 10.16
C ALA A 160 -0.60 -13.37 9.06
N MET A 161 -1.21 -12.83 8.02
CA MET A 161 -0.48 -12.10 6.97
C MET A 161 0.13 -10.83 7.59
N LYS A 162 1.44 -10.67 7.48
CA LYS A 162 2.18 -9.53 8.00
C LYS A 162 2.26 -8.44 6.95
N GLN A 163 1.89 -7.24 7.33
CA GLN A 163 1.91 -6.07 6.45
C GLN A 163 2.56 -4.89 7.16
N LEU A 164 3.62 -4.34 6.58
CA LEU A 164 4.19 -3.08 7.00
C LEU A 164 3.77 -2.01 6.00
N ILE A 165 3.11 -0.96 6.48
CA ILE A 165 2.65 0.17 5.67
C ILE A 165 3.42 1.40 6.10
N PHE A 166 4.18 1.95 5.17
CA PHE A 166 5.04 3.10 5.40
C PHE A 166 4.42 4.37 4.81
N LEU A 167 4.31 5.43 5.61
CA LEU A 167 3.70 6.71 5.22
C LEU A 167 4.74 7.82 5.40
N THR A 168 5.24 8.37 4.32
CA THR A 168 6.26 9.42 4.25
C THR A 168 6.01 10.31 3.04
N ASP A 169 6.63 11.48 2.99
CA ASP A 169 6.65 12.37 1.82
C ASP A 169 7.69 11.98 0.75
N GLY A 170 8.42 10.87 0.98
CA GLY A 170 9.36 10.31 0.02
C GLY A 170 10.81 10.81 0.15
N ALA A 171 11.12 11.72 1.09
CA ALA A 171 12.50 12.12 1.37
C ALA A 171 13.23 11.00 2.14
N VAL A 172 13.65 9.96 1.44
CA VAL A 172 14.32 8.78 2.03
C VAL A 172 15.83 8.97 1.99
N SER A 173 16.48 8.92 3.15
CA SER A 173 17.93 8.81 3.24
C SER A 173 18.32 7.39 3.67
N GLY A 174 19.39 6.83 3.09
CA GLY A 174 19.90 5.51 3.48
C GLY A 174 19.17 4.31 2.86
N GLU A 175 18.69 4.41 1.62
CA GLU A 175 17.95 3.38 0.89
C GLU A 175 18.64 2.00 0.92
N ASN A 176 19.95 1.93 0.69
CA ASN A 176 20.68 0.67 0.70
C ASN A 176 20.58 -0.09 2.03
N SER A 177 20.62 0.65 3.14
CA SER A 177 20.48 0.06 4.49
C SER A 177 19.07 -0.47 4.73
N LEU A 178 18.05 0.22 4.20
CA LEU A 178 16.66 -0.21 4.28
C LEU A 178 16.41 -1.45 3.41
N PHE A 179 16.94 -1.49 2.20
CA PHE A 179 16.84 -2.68 1.34
C PHE A 179 17.48 -3.90 1.98
N SER A 180 18.65 -3.74 2.60
CA SER A 180 19.32 -4.84 3.33
C SER A 180 18.48 -5.34 4.52
N LEU A 181 17.76 -4.44 5.20
CA LEU A 181 16.91 -4.79 6.33
C LEU A 181 15.65 -5.58 5.92
N ILE A 182 15.10 -5.30 4.74
CA ILE A 182 13.86 -5.94 4.23
C ILE A 182 14.18 -7.26 3.54
N SER A 183 15.40 -7.44 3.01
CA SER A 183 15.82 -8.62 2.25
C SER A 183 16.29 -9.79 3.12
N ASN A 184 16.49 -9.60 4.42
CA ASN A 184 16.86 -10.60 5.41
C ASN A 184 15.62 -11.06 6.21
#